data_1cb1387fc62ea226e6ad6c5da2466163
#
_entry.id   1cb1387fc62ea226e6ad6c5da2466163
#
_cell.length_a   1.000
_cell.length_b   1.000
_cell.length_c   1.000
_cell.angle_alpha   90.00
_cell.angle_beta   90.00
_cell.angle_gamma   90.00
#
_symmetry.space_group_name_H-M   'P 1'
#
loop_
_entity.id
_entity.type
_entity.pdbx_description
1 polymer ?
#
loop_
_entity_poly.entity_id
_entity_poly.type
_entity_poly.pdbx_seq_one_letter_code
_entity_poly.pdbx_strand_id
1 'polypeptide(L)'
;MQRSTNNLKFKLQILKLLIRNVWEVFILKLIFDTMKTDILAFGAHPDDVELGCGGTIAKLVSEGKTCVVVDLTRGELGTRGTDETRKAEAADAAKILGLSARENLGMKDGFLVNSEEYQMRIVKMIRKYRPEIVLANAIDDRHPDHAKGAKLVSDACFLSGLRKIETVMEGEAQEVWRPKHIFHYMQWKDIKPEFVIDISEFLDKKIASCMAYKTQFYDPTSTEPETPITTKDFFESLTYRAQNLGRLSGVAYAEGFTSERLISLKNFDGIVW
;
A
#
# COMPACT_ATOMS: atom_id res chain seq x y z
N MET A 1 53.81 34.48 17.15
CA MET A 1 52.43 34.78 16.70
C MET A 1 51.90 33.81 15.64
N GLN A 2 52.65 33.32 14.65
CA GLN A 2 52.15 32.43 13.55
C GLN A 2 51.66 31.06 13.98
N ARG A 3 52.17 30.45 15.07
CA ARG A 3 51.70 29.13 15.55
C ARG A 3 50.31 29.16 16.21
N SER A 4 49.90 30.28 16.79
CA SER A 4 48.57 30.43 17.43
C SER A 4 47.46 30.56 16.41
N THR A 5 47.70 31.24 15.28
CA THR A 5 46.70 31.43 14.20
C THR A 5 46.45 30.19 13.39
N ASN A 6 47.45 29.30 13.21
CA ASN A 6 47.26 28.02 12.51
C ASN A 6 46.46 27.04 13.36
N ASN A 7 46.62 27.02 14.68
CA ASN A 7 45.84 26.17 15.57
C ASN A 7 44.35 26.61 15.63
N LEU A 8 44.07 27.90 15.55
CA LEU A 8 42.70 28.40 15.52
C LEU A 8 41.98 28.08 14.18
N LYS A 9 42.70 28.25 13.05
CA LYS A 9 42.17 27.84 11.74
C LYS A 9 41.86 26.35 11.66
N PHE A 10 42.74 25.48 12.18
CA PHE A 10 42.54 24.05 12.20
C PHE A 10 41.33 23.65 13.08
N LYS A 11 41.19 24.25 14.27
CA LYS A 11 40.03 24.05 15.15
C LYS A 11 38.73 24.52 14.49
N LEU A 12 38.73 25.63 13.79
CA LEU A 12 37.55 26.11 13.03
C LEU A 12 37.17 25.17 11.87
N GLN A 13 38.16 24.56 11.24
CA GLN A 13 37.92 23.60 10.15
C GLN A 13 37.31 22.29 10.65
N ILE A 14 37.78 21.77 11.78
CA ILE A 14 37.20 20.60 12.47
C ILE A 14 35.77 20.92 12.93
N LEU A 15 35.54 22.10 13.51
CA LEU A 15 34.23 22.51 13.99
C LEU A 15 33.22 22.65 12.82
N LYS A 16 33.65 23.17 11.68
CA LYS A 16 32.82 23.23 10.46
C LYS A 16 32.49 21.85 9.92
N LEU A 17 33.43 20.88 9.95
CA LEU A 17 33.20 19.50 9.54
C LEU A 17 32.21 18.80 10.49
N LEU A 18 32.36 18.97 11.80
CA LEU A 18 31.48 18.42 12.81
C LEU A 18 30.05 18.97 12.69
N ILE A 19 29.92 20.29 12.50
CA ILE A 19 28.61 20.92 12.32
C ILE A 19 27.96 20.42 11.01
N ARG A 20 28.71 20.31 9.93
CA ARG A 20 28.21 19.77 8.66
C ARG A 20 27.69 18.35 8.82
N ASN A 21 28.45 17.47 9.47
CA ASN A 21 28.04 16.09 9.72
C ASN A 21 26.78 16.01 10.60
N VAL A 22 26.67 16.85 11.64
CA VAL A 22 25.47 16.90 12.49
C VAL A 22 24.24 17.37 11.71
N TRP A 23 24.39 18.38 10.84
CA TRP A 23 23.30 18.85 9.98
C TRP A 23 22.91 17.80 8.92
N GLU A 24 23.87 17.11 8.32
CA GLU A 24 23.60 16.01 7.37
C GLU A 24 22.85 14.87 8.05
N VAL A 25 23.26 14.45 9.24
CA VAL A 25 22.56 13.45 10.04
C VAL A 25 21.15 13.92 10.44
N PHE A 26 21.01 15.20 10.83
CA PHE A 26 19.72 15.76 11.19
C PHE A 26 18.77 15.86 9.99
N ILE A 27 19.26 16.29 8.83
CA ILE A 27 18.48 16.34 7.59
C ILE A 27 18.10 14.93 7.14
N LEU A 28 19.03 13.96 7.18
CA LEU A 28 18.74 12.56 6.88
C LEU A 28 17.67 12.01 7.82
N LYS A 29 17.79 12.25 9.12
CA LYS A 29 16.78 11.83 10.08
C LYS A 29 15.42 12.48 9.82
N LEU A 30 15.38 13.75 9.45
CA LEU A 30 14.16 14.46 9.09
C LEU A 30 13.52 13.85 7.82
N ILE A 31 14.33 13.54 6.80
CA ILE A 31 13.90 12.86 5.57
C ILE A 31 13.36 11.47 5.89
N PHE A 32 14.05 10.68 6.73
CA PHE A 32 13.58 9.36 7.15
C PHE A 32 12.29 9.43 7.98
N ASP A 33 12.12 10.44 8.83
CA ASP A 33 10.88 10.64 9.59
C ASP A 33 9.71 11.12 8.71
N THR A 34 9.99 11.85 7.61
CA THR A 34 8.96 12.25 6.63
C THR A 34 8.49 11.10 5.73
N MET A 35 9.20 9.98 5.70
CA MET A 35 8.80 8.78 4.91
C MET A 35 7.89 7.83 5.69
N LYS A 36 7.67 8.05 7.00
CA LYS A 36 6.76 7.21 7.78
C LYS A 36 5.33 7.38 7.27
N THR A 37 4.62 6.24 7.09
CA THR A 37 3.21 6.23 6.70
C THR A 37 2.35 5.55 7.76
N ASP A 38 1.09 5.95 7.89
CA ASP A 38 0.13 5.26 8.76
C ASP A 38 -0.26 3.90 8.18
N ILE A 39 -0.52 3.87 6.86
CA ILE A 39 -1.01 2.69 6.15
C ILE A 39 -0.11 2.40 4.94
N LEU A 40 0.30 1.14 4.80
CA LEU A 40 0.96 0.61 3.62
C LEU A 40 0.07 -0.48 3.01
N ALA A 41 -0.48 -0.22 1.83
CA ALA A 41 -1.33 -1.17 1.13
C ALA A 41 -0.56 -1.85 0.00
N PHE A 42 -0.64 -3.17 -0.08
CA PHE A 42 -0.04 -3.99 -1.13
C PHE A 42 -1.12 -4.52 -2.06
N GLY A 43 -0.91 -4.40 -3.36
CA GLY A 43 -1.68 -5.07 -4.41
C GLY A 43 -0.80 -6.04 -5.18
N ALA A 44 -1.30 -7.21 -5.53
CA ALA A 44 -0.61 -8.10 -6.45
C ALA A 44 -0.42 -7.42 -7.81
N HIS A 45 -1.44 -6.69 -8.26
CA HIS A 45 -1.47 -5.92 -9.50
C HIS A 45 -1.88 -4.46 -9.25
N PRO A 46 -1.49 -3.54 -10.13
CA PRO A 46 -2.07 -2.20 -10.14
C PRO A 46 -3.57 -2.28 -10.43
N ASP A 47 -4.42 -1.85 -9.52
CA ASP A 47 -5.88 -1.83 -9.42
C ASP A 47 -6.47 -2.61 -8.24
N ASP A 48 -5.76 -3.60 -7.70
CA ASP A 48 -6.24 -4.45 -6.60
C ASP A 48 -6.65 -3.66 -5.36
N VAL A 49 -5.83 -2.67 -4.99
CA VAL A 49 -6.03 -1.83 -3.81
C VAL A 49 -7.26 -0.95 -3.98
N GLU A 50 -7.43 -0.37 -5.16
CA GLU A 50 -8.61 0.44 -5.50
C GLU A 50 -9.88 -0.40 -5.44
N LEU A 51 -9.84 -1.60 -6.03
CA LEU A 51 -10.96 -2.55 -6.03
C LEU A 51 -11.29 -3.05 -4.63
N GLY A 52 -10.29 -3.41 -3.84
CA GLY A 52 -10.48 -4.06 -2.55
C GLY A 52 -10.76 -3.11 -1.40
N CYS A 53 -10.04 -1.95 -1.35
CA CYS A 53 -10.10 -1.03 -0.21
C CYS A 53 -9.93 0.45 -0.57
N GLY A 54 -10.22 0.84 -1.82
CA GLY A 54 -10.09 2.24 -2.28
C GLY A 54 -10.94 3.23 -1.50
N GLY A 55 -12.16 2.84 -1.10
CA GLY A 55 -13.05 3.67 -0.26
C GLY A 55 -12.47 3.89 1.15
N THR A 56 -11.96 2.83 1.76
CA THR A 56 -11.26 2.87 3.06
C THR A 56 -10.04 3.79 3.01
N ILE A 57 -9.21 3.66 1.98
CA ILE A 57 -8.04 4.55 1.81
C ILE A 57 -8.48 6.00 1.64
N ALA A 58 -9.48 6.27 0.78
CA ALA A 58 -10.01 7.62 0.57
C ALA A 58 -10.52 8.25 1.87
N LYS A 59 -11.22 7.47 2.71
CA LYS A 59 -11.67 7.88 4.03
C LYS A 59 -10.49 8.23 4.95
N LEU A 60 -9.55 7.31 5.11
CA LEU A 60 -8.40 7.49 5.99
C LEU A 60 -7.55 8.71 5.59
N VAL A 61 -7.34 8.91 4.28
CA VAL A 61 -6.65 10.11 3.77
C VAL A 61 -7.43 11.39 4.10
N SER A 62 -8.75 11.39 3.99
CA SER A 62 -9.58 12.54 4.37
C SER A 62 -9.52 12.86 5.86
N GLU A 63 -9.24 11.86 6.68
CA GLU A 63 -9.03 11.98 8.14
C GLU A 63 -7.57 12.38 8.49
N GLY A 64 -6.75 12.72 7.50
CA GLY A 64 -5.36 13.16 7.67
C GLY A 64 -4.34 12.04 7.83
N LYS A 65 -4.71 10.79 7.53
CA LYS A 65 -3.78 9.67 7.54
C LYS A 65 -2.94 9.65 6.25
N THR A 66 -1.70 9.23 6.38
CA THR A 66 -0.81 9.00 5.25
C THR A 66 -0.94 7.57 4.75
N CYS A 67 -1.15 7.40 3.44
CA CYS A 67 -1.27 6.11 2.79
C CYS A 67 -0.28 5.98 1.64
N VAL A 68 0.40 4.84 1.58
CA VAL A 68 1.28 4.45 0.47
C VAL A 68 0.77 3.14 -0.12
N VAL A 69 0.79 3.02 -1.43
CA VAL A 69 0.47 1.79 -2.15
C VAL A 69 1.74 1.21 -2.77
N VAL A 70 1.88 -0.11 -2.69
CA VAL A 70 2.97 -0.88 -3.32
C VAL A 70 2.36 -1.99 -4.17
N ASP A 71 2.49 -1.88 -5.48
CA ASP A 71 2.12 -2.93 -6.40
C ASP A 71 3.25 -3.97 -6.47
N LEU A 72 2.93 -5.25 -6.34
CA LEU A 72 3.94 -6.32 -6.40
C LEU A 72 4.41 -6.56 -7.84
N THR A 73 3.49 -6.55 -8.81
CA THR A 73 3.78 -6.73 -10.23
C THR A 73 3.40 -5.48 -11.03
N ARG A 74 3.68 -5.47 -12.31
CA ARG A 74 3.22 -4.42 -13.24
C ARG A 74 1.89 -4.76 -13.89
N GLY A 75 1.37 -5.97 -13.68
CA GLY A 75 0.21 -6.49 -14.41
C GLY A 75 0.53 -6.75 -15.88
N GLU A 76 1.79 -7.12 -16.18
CA GLU A 76 2.32 -7.23 -17.54
C GLU A 76 1.75 -8.39 -18.36
N LEU A 77 1.04 -9.33 -17.73
CA LEU A 77 0.27 -10.38 -18.42
C LEU A 77 -1.21 -10.00 -18.63
N GLY A 78 -1.59 -8.77 -18.30
CA GLY A 78 -2.93 -8.26 -18.56
C GLY A 78 -3.28 -8.30 -20.04
N THR A 79 -4.54 -8.67 -20.36
CA THR A 79 -5.03 -8.76 -21.75
C THR A 79 -5.06 -7.42 -22.45
N ARG A 80 -5.26 -6.33 -21.70
CA ARG A 80 -5.40 -4.96 -22.19
C ARG A 80 -4.32 -4.05 -21.64
N GLY A 81 -4.00 -3.01 -22.41
CA GLY A 81 -3.00 -2.02 -22.04
C GLY A 81 -1.56 -2.52 -22.14
N THR A 82 -0.63 -1.66 -21.76
CA THR A 82 0.82 -1.92 -21.67
C THR A 82 1.34 -1.53 -20.29
N ASP A 83 2.59 -1.90 -19.96
CA ASP A 83 3.25 -1.47 -18.71
C ASP A 83 3.20 0.05 -18.53
N GLU A 84 3.38 0.82 -19.62
CA GLU A 84 3.39 2.27 -19.59
C GLU A 84 1.99 2.83 -19.33
N THR A 85 0.94 2.29 -19.99
CA THR A 85 -0.44 2.71 -19.76
C THR A 85 -0.87 2.38 -18.35
N ARG A 86 -0.61 1.15 -17.87
CA ARG A 86 -0.91 0.72 -16.49
C ARG A 86 -0.22 1.59 -15.45
N LYS A 87 1.04 1.98 -15.69
CA LYS A 87 1.76 2.90 -14.82
C LYS A 87 1.14 4.29 -14.77
N ALA A 88 0.70 4.82 -15.90
CA ALA A 88 0.03 6.12 -15.96
C ALA A 88 -1.32 6.08 -15.24
N GLU A 89 -2.13 5.03 -15.48
CA GLU A 89 -3.41 4.80 -14.83
C GLU A 89 -3.26 4.67 -13.31
N ALA A 90 -2.26 3.92 -12.83
CA ALA A 90 -1.93 3.79 -11.42
C ALA A 90 -1.55 5.14 -10.79
N ALA A 91 -0.82 6.00 -11.52
CA ALA A 91 -0.48 7.34 -11.05
C ALA A 91 -1.72 8.25 -10.95
N ASP A 92 -2.67 8.13 -11.86
CA ASP A 92 -3.93 8.88 -11.81
C ASP A 92 -4.84 8.39 -10.67
N ALA A 93 -4.95 7.06 -10.46
CA ALA A 93 -5.63 6.48 -9.30
C ALA A 93 -5.03 6.96 -7.97
N ALA A 94 -3.69 7.02 -7.88
CA ALA A 94 -2.99 7.52 -6.72
C ALA A 94 -3.35 8.98 -6.39
N LYS A 95 -3.47 9.85 -7.40
CA LYS A 95 -3.91 11.24 -7.24
C LYS A 95 -5.36 11.33 -6.74
N ILE A 96 -6.26 10.51 -7.30
CA ILE A 96 -7.67 10.47 -6.90
C ILE A 96 -7.81 10.06 -5.43
N LEU A 97 -7.07 9.04 -5.00
CA LEU A 97 -7.09 8.58 -3.61
C LEU A 97 -6.33 9.52 -2.66
N GLY A 98 -5.46 10.39 -3.17
CA GLY A 98 -4.61 11.28 -2.37
C GLY A 98 -3.46 10.54 -1.68
N LEU A 99 -2.89 9.54 -2.34
CA LEU A 99 -1.77 8.75 -1.80
C LEU A 99 -0.52 9.62 -1.61
N SER A 100 0.22 9.35 -0.54
CA SER A 100 1.53 9.99 -0.29
C SER A 100 2.61 9.50 -1.25
N ALA A 101 2.54 8.23 -1.65
CA ALA A 101 3.40 7.63 -2.67
C ALA A 101 2.76 6.36 -3.26
N ARG A 102 3.23 5.97 -4.44
CA ARG A 102 2.96 4.66 -5.03
C ARG A 102 4.25 4.08 -5.59
N GLU A 103 4.54 2.83 -5.24
CA GLU A 103 5.72 2.08 -5.67
C GLU A 103 5.29 0.84 -6.46
N ASN A 104 6.21 0.31 -7.28
CA ASN A 104 6.01 -0.97 -7.94
C ASN A 104 7.27 -1.82 -7.82
N LEU A 105 7.14 -3.07 -7.36
CA LEU A 105 8.27 -3.95 -7.11
C LEU A 105 8.71 -4.74 -8.34
N GLY A 106 7.94 -4.73 -9.43
CA GLY A 106 8.28 -5.40 -10.68
C GLY A 106 8.53 -6.90 -10.53
N MET A 107 7.77 -7.56 -9.65
CA MET A 107 7.76 -9.01 -9.55
C MET A 107 7.03 -9.58 -10.77
N LYS A 108 7.22 -10.87 -11.05
CA LYS A 108 6.67 -11.50 -12.24
C LYS A 108 5.16 -11.76 -12.07
N ASP A 109 4.36 -11.10 -12.91
CA ASP A 109 2.91 -11.26 -12.97
C ASP A 109 2.52 -12.71 -13.32
N GLY A 110 1.43 -13.23 -12.71
CA GLY A 110 0.95 -14.58 -12.88
C GLY A 110 1.79 -15.66 -12.17
N PHE A 111 2.98 -15.29 -11.72
CA PHE A 111 3.98 -16.23 -11.17
C PHE A 111 4.53 -15.78 -9.82
N LEU A 112 3.75 -15.08 -9.02
CA LEU A 112 4.17 -14.75 -7.66
C LEU A 112 4.50 -16.01 -6.88
N VAL A 113 5.66 -15.98 -6.22
CA VAL A 113 6.15 -17.06 -5.36
C VAL A 113 6.61 -16.48 -4.02
N ASN A 114 6.38 -17.23 -2.96
CA ASN A 114 6.84 -16.84 -1.62
C ASN A 114 8.32 -17.22 -1.45
N SER A 115 9.20 -16.48 -2.15
CA SER A 115 10.66 -16.67 -2.12
C SER A 115 11.34 -15.65 -1.21
N GLU A 116 12.54 -15.99 -0.70
CA GLU A 116 13.37 -15.07 0.06
C GLU A 116 13.61 -13.76 -0.71
N GLU A 117 13.91 -13.83 -2.00
CA GLU A 117 14.12 -12.65 -2.84
C GLU A 117 12.91 -11.69 -2.80
N TYR A 118 11.70 -12.21 -3.00
CA TYR A 118 10.49 -11.39 -3.03
C TYR A 118 10.11 -10.89 -1.63
N GLN A 119 10.27 -11.73 -0.60
CA GLN A 119 10.11 -11.30 0.79
C GLN A 119 11.01 -10.12 1.12
N MET A 120 12.30 -10.18 0.73
CA MET A 120 13.27 -9.12 1.01
C MET A 120 12.93 -7.81 0.27
N ARG A 121 12.33 -7.85 -0.92
CA ARG A 121 11.83 -6.64 -1.58
C ARG A 121 10.72 -5.97 -0.77
N ILE A 122 9.79 -6.75 -0.22
CA ILE A 122 8.70 -6.25 0.63
C ILE A 122 9.23 -5.77 1.99
N VAL A 123 10.14 -6.51 2.62
CA VAL A 123 10.81 -6.11 3.88
C VAL A 123 11.43 -4.72 3.75
N LYS A 124 12.09 -4.44 2.63
CA LYS A 124 12.66 -3.10 2.36
C LYS A 124 11.59 -2.00 2.31
N MET A 125 10.42 -2.26 1.71
CA MET A 125 9.31 -1.30 1.68
C MET A 125 8.72 -1.07 3.07
N ILE A 126 8.49 -2.14 3.84
CA ILE A 126 7.98 -2.03 5.21
C ILE A 126 8.94 -1.21 6.08
N ARG A 127 10.24 -1.42 5.97
CA ARG A 127 11.26 -0.65 6.72
C ARG A 127 11.43 0.77 6.20
N LYS A 128 11.22 1.01 4.92
CA LYS A 128 11.20 2.35 4.32
C LYS A 128 10.06 3.18 4.89
N TYR A 129 8.85 2.64 4.86
CA TYR A 129 7.63 3.38 5.19
C TYR A 129 7.16 3.22 6.63
N ARG A 130 7.67 2.26 7.37
CA ARG A 130 7.40 2.02 8.81
C ARG A 130 5.91 2.12 9.17
N PRO A 131 4.99 1.41 8.48
CA PRO A 131 3.56 1.54 8.68
C PRO A 131 3.12 0.93 10.02
N GLU A 132 2.06 1.49 10.62
CA GLU A 132 1.36 0.86 11.74
C GLU A 132 0.43 -0.27 11.24
N ILE A 133 -0.21 -0.05 10.08
CA ILE A 133 -1.17 -0.96 9.47
C ILE A 133 -0.68 -1.34 8.07
N VAL A 134 -0.74 -2.63 7.77
CA VAL A 134 -0.57 -3.16 6.42
C VAL A 134 -1.92 -3.67 5.91
N LEU A 135 -2.29 -3.27 4.69
CA LEU A 135 -3.39 -3.85 3.93
C LEU A 135 -2.80 -4.73 2.83
N ALA A 136 -3.35 -5.92 2.63
CA ALA A 136 -2.87 -6.87 1.63
C ALA A 136 -4.03 -7.53 0.90
N ASN A 137 -3.74 -8.21 -0.20
CA ASN A 137 -4.72 -8.97 -0.98
C ASN A 137 -5.51 -9.96 -0.14
N ALA A 138 -6.66 -10.40 -0.66
CA ALA A 138 -7.48 -11.44 -0.07
C ALA A 138 -6.70 -12.74 0.15
N ILE A 139 -6.92 -13.40 1.29
CA ILE A 139 -6.26 -14.66 1.67
C ILE A 139 -6.66 -15.84 0.77
N ASP A 140 -7.81 -15.76 0.13
CA ASP A 140 -8.29 -16.66 -0.90
C ASP A 140 -9.04 -15.87 -1.97
N ASP A 141 -8.69 -16.09 -3.23
CA ASP A 141 -9.36 -15.42 -4.34
C ASP A 141 -9.27 -16.20 -5.64
N ARG A 142 -9.97 -15.73 -6.69
CA ARG A 142 -9.95 -16.33 -8.03
C ARG A 142 -8.56 -16.25 -8.67
N HIS A 143 -7.90 -15.10 -8.56
CA HIS A 143 -6.59 -14.91 -9.17
C HIS A 143 -5.51 -15.56 -8.29
N PRO A 144 -4.64 -16.43 -8.86
CA PRO A 144 -3.65 -17.17 -8.08
C PRO A 144 -2.65 -16.27 -7.36
N ASP A 145 -2.35 -15.09 -7.91
CA ASP A 145 -1.38 -14.16 -7.31
C ASP A 145 -1.95 -13.43 -6.09
N HIS A 146 -3.28 -13.30 -5.94
CA HIS A 146 -3.86 -12.60 -4.78
C HIS A 146 -3.54 -13.33 -3.48
N ALA A 147 -3.91 -14.61 -3.36
CA ALA A 147 -3.61 -15.40 -2.16
C ALA A 147 -2.11 -15.60 -1.93
N LYS A 148 -1.32 -15.75 -3.02
CA LYS A 148 0.15 -15.82 -2.91
C LYS A 148 0.74 -14.49 -2.46
N GLY A 149 0.26 -13.37 -2.99
CA GLY A 149 0.65 -12.02 -2.57
C GLY A 149 0.30 -11.76 -1.11
N ALA A 150 -0.91 -12.13 -0.68
CA ALA A 150 -1.34 -12.05 0.71
C ALA A 150 -0.35 -12.76 1.66
N LYS A 151 -0.03 -14.03 1.34
CA LYS A 151 0.90 -14.83 2.16
C LYS A 151 2.32 -14.26 2.12
N LEU A 152 2.79 -13.82 0.96
CA LEU A 152 4.11 -13.22 0.78
C LEU A 152 4.27 -11.93 1.62
N VAL A 153 3.26 -11.06 1.62
CA VAL A 153 3.24 -9.83 2.42
C VAL A 153 3.21 -10.14 3.91
N SER A 154 2.37 -11.10 4.34
CA SER A 154 2.29 -11.55 5.73
C SER A 154 3.65 -12.02 6.26
N ASP A 155 4.31 -12.92 5.52
CA ASP A 155 5.63 -13.42 5.92
C ASP A 155 6.67 -12.31 5.96
N ALA A 156 6.67 -11.39 4.99
CA ALA A 156 7.57 -10.25 4.97
C ALA A 156 7.33 -9.29 6.15
N CYS A 157 6.08 -9.11 6.60
CA CYS A 157 5.76 -8.33 7.81
C CYS A 157 6.37 -8.95 9.08
N PHE A 158 6.39 -10.27 9.18
CA PHE A 158 7.08 -10.94 10.28
C PHE A 158 8.59 -10.74 10.20
N LEU A 159 9.18 -10.98 9.02
CA LEU A 159 10.62 -10.89 8.78
C LEU A 159 11.16 -9.47 8.98
N SER A 160 10.38 -8.44 8.62
CA SER A 160 10.80 -7.03 8.73
C SER A 160 11.12 -6.59 10.16
N GLY A 161 10.54 -7.28 11.16
CA GLY A 161 10.82 -7.06 12.58
C GLY A 161 12.02 -7.84 13.14
N LEU A 162 12.70 -8.67 12.34
CA LEU A 162 13.83 -9.48 12.81
C LEU A 162 15.14 -8.70 12.67
N ARG A 163 15.87 -8.53 13.79
CA ARG A 163 17.13 -7.76 13.84
C ARG A 163 18.27 -8.37 13.04
N LYS A 164 18.25 -9.71 12.86
CA LYS A 164 19.31 -10.43 12.12
C LYS A 164 19.10 -10.43 10.61
N ILE A 165 17.93 -9.96 10.13
CA ILE A 165 17.69 -9.71 8.72
C ILE A 165 18.13 -8.27 8.45
N GLU A 166 19.27 -8.14 7.78
CA GLU A 166 19.83 -6.84 7.41
C GLU A 166 19.34 -6.41 6.03
N THR A 167 18.98 -5.15 5.90
CA THR A 167 18.57 -4.54 4.63
C THR A 167 19.27 -3.20 4.46
N VAL A 168 19.63 -2.90 3.21
CA VAL A 168 20.23 -1.63 2.80
C VAL A 168 19.35 -1.04 1.71
N MET A 169 19.08 0.27 1.79
CA MET A 169 18.39 1.05 0.78
C MET A 169 19.14 2.36 0.57
N GLU A 170 19.41 2.70 -0.69
CA GLU A 170 20.16 3.93 -1.07
C GLU A 170 21.52 4.07 -0.36
N GLY A 171 22.16 2.93 -0.06
CA GLY A 171 23.46 2.88 0.62
C GLY A 171 23.39 2.91 2.15
N GLU A 172 22.21 3.09 2.74
CA GLU A 172 22.01 3.17 4.19
C GLU A 172 21.35 1.92 4.74
N ALA A 173 21.79 1.48 5.94
CA ALA A 173 21.17 0.37 6.65
C ALA A 173 19.77 0.78 7.15
N GLN A 174 18.79 -0.10 6.95
CA GLN A 174 17.44 0.16 7.40
C GLN A 174 17.21 -0.37 8.81
N GLU A 175 16.58 0.47 9.65
CA GLU A 175 16.10 0.07 10.97
C GLU A 175 14.99 -0.98 10.87
N VAL A 176 14.96 -1.90 11.84
CA VAL A 176 13.91 -2.92 11.91
C VAL A 176 12.55 -2.27 12.20
N TRP A 177 11.52 -2.78 11.55
CA TRP A 177 10.15 -2.34 11.77
C TRP A 177 9.19 -3.50 11.65
N ARG A 178 8.22 -3.62 12.55
CA ARG A 178 7.13 -4.59 12.46
C ARG A 178 5.80 -3.87 12.53
N PRO A 179 4.96 -3.98 11.48
CA PRO A 179 3.59 -3.46 11.53
C PRO A 179 2.80 -4.06 12.70
N LYS A 180 1.89 -3.28 13.26
CA LYS A 180 1.05 -3.74 14.39
C LYS A 180 -0.09 -4.63 13.93
N HIS A 181 -0.65 -4.32 12.76
CA HIS A 181 -1.80 -5.01 12.19
C HIS A 181 -1.58 -5.30 10.72
N ILE A 182 -2.06 -6.47 10.31
CA ILE A 182 -2.15 -6.89 8.91
C ILE A 182 -3.61 -7.25 8.68
N PHE A 183 -4.23 -6.58 7.71
CA PHE A 183 -5.58 -6.83 7.28
C PHE A 183 -5.60 -7.19 5.80
N HIS A 184 -6.48 -8.12 5.43
CA HIS A 184 -6.64 -8.53 4.05
C HIS A 184 -7.99 -8.05 3.54
N TYR A 185 -7.98 -7.21 2.50
CA TYR A 185 -9.19 -6.70 1.89
C TYR A 185 -9.84 -7.78 1.01
N MET A 186 -11.17 -7.73 0.90
CA MET A 186 -11.92 -8.65 0.05
C MET A 186 -11.79 -8.26 -1.42
N GLN A 187 -11.68 -9.26 -2.29
CA GLN A 187 -11.59 -9.06 -3.74
C GLN A 187 -12.73 -9.79 -4.46
N TRP A 188 -12.43 -10.70 -5.41
CA TRP A 188 -13.45 -11.37 -6.23
C TRP A 188 -14.36 -12.29 -5.44
N LYS A 189 -13.79 -13.16 -4.61
CA LYS A 189 -14.56 -14.13 -3.82
C LYS A 189 -15.25 -13.45 -2.65
N ASP A 190 -16.47 -13.90 -2.36
CA ASP A 190 -17.19 -13.49 -1.15
C ASP A 190 -16.69 -14.30 0.06
N ILE A 191 -15.58 -13.88 0.60
CA ILE A 191 -15.07 -14.38 1.87
C ILE A 191 -15.85 -13.67 3.00
N LYS A 192 -16.19 -14.40 4.06
CA LYS A 192 -16.83 -13.77 5.23
C LYS A 192 -15.84 -12.80 5.89
N PRO A 193 -16.12 -11.49 5.91
CA PRO A 193 -15.25 -10.53 6.59
C PRO A 193 -15.36 -10.70 8.11
N GLU A 194 -14.29 -10.37 8.82
CA GLU A 194 -14.28 -10.28 10.29
C GLU A 194 -14.75 -8.91 10.76
N PHE A 195 -14.53 -7.87 9.96
CA PHE A 195 -15.05 -6.53 10.17
C PHE A 195 -15.20 -5.78 8.84
N VAL A 196 -15.91 -4.68 8.89
CA VAL A 196 -16.08 -3.79 7.73
C VAL A 196 -15.71 -2.35 8.11
N ILE A 197 -15.35 -1.57 7.12
CA ILE A 197 -15.16 -0.12 7.24
C ILE A 197 -16.29 0.56 6.45
N ASP A 198 -17.01 1.47 7.12
CA ASP A 198 -18.00 2.33 6.49
C ASP A 198 -17.34 3.28 5.48
N ILE A 199 -17.74 3.16 4.22
CA ILE A 199 -17.27 4.00 3.10
C ILE A 199 -18.42 4.79 2.45
N SER A 200 -19.52 4.99 3.16
CA SER A 200 -20.75 5.57 2.60
C SER A 200 -20.51 6.92 1.90
N GLU A 201 -19.62 7.74 2.43
CA GLU A 201 -19.26 9.04 1.84
C GLU A 201 -18.10 8.96 0.82
N PHE A 202 -17.53 7.77 0.61
CA PHE A 202 -16.30 7.57 -0.19
C PHE A 202 -16.49 6.60 -1.37
N LEU A 203 -17.71 6.11 -1.60
CA LEU A 203 -17.99 5.20 -2.72
C LEU A 203 -17.63 5.82 -4.08
N ASP A 204 -18.00 7.08 -4.29
CA ASP A 204 -17.72 7.77 -5.56
C ASP A 204 -16.21 7.88 -5.81
N LYS A 205 -15.43 8.13 -4.76
CA LYS A 205 -13.97 8.20 -4.84
C LYS A 205 -13.35 6.84 -5.14
N LYS A 206 -13.88 5.76 -4.52
CA LYS A 206 -13.52 4.37 -4.84
C LYS A 206 -13.76 4.10 -6.32
N ILE A 207 -14.99 4.35 -6.82
CA ILE A 207 -15.35 4.12 -8.21
C ILE A 207 -14.45 4.92 -9.14
N ALA A 208 -14.23 6.22 -8.85
CA ALA A 208 -13.34 7.06 -9.66
C ALA A 208 -11.91 6.53 -9.72
N SER A 209 -11.37 6.02 -8.60
CA SER A 209 -10.02 5.44 -8.56
C SER A 209 -9.91 4.14 -9.37
N CYS A 210 -10.93 3.29 -9.33
CA CYS A 210 -10.99 2.10 -10.21
C CYS A 210 -11.06 2.53 -11.68
N MET A 211 -11.93 3.48 -12.02
CA MET A 211 -12.13 3.95 -13.41
C MET A 211 -10.93 4.75 -13.97
N ALA A 212 -9.95 5.10 -13.16
CA ALA A 212 -8.66 5.61 -13.64
C ALA A 212 -7.92 4.57 -14.50
N TYR A 213 -8.16 3.28 -14.28
CA TYR A 213 -7.63 2.18 -15.08
C TYR A 213 -8.50 1.91 -16.30
N LYS A 214 -8.49 2.84 -17.23
CA LYS A 214 -9.34 2.84 -18.44
C LYS A 214 -9.16 1.59 -19.30
N THR A 215 -7.94 1.04 -19.34
CA THR A 215 -7.66 -0.18 -20.09
C THR A 215 -8.20 -1.43 -19.41
N GLN A 216 -8.44 -1.42 -18.09
CA GLN A 216 -8.77 -2.61 -17.30
C GLN A 216 -10.26 -2.77 -17.02
N PHE A 217 -11.03 -1.67 -17.00
CA PHE A 217 -12.43 -1.71 -16.62
C PHE A 217 -13.37 -1.42 -17.78
N TYR A 218 -14.67 -1.42 -17.48
CA TYR A 218 -15.72 -1.26 -18.46
C TYR A 218 -15.63 0.07 -19.20
N ASP A 219 -15.48 -0.04 -20.52
CA ASP A 219 -15.60 1.07 -21.46
C ASP A 219 -16.46 0.59 -22.66
N PRO A 220 -17.69 1.12 -22.84
CA PRO A 220 -18.57 0.69 -23.93
C PRO A 220 -18.02 1.06 -25.32
N THR A 221 -16.99 1.90 -25.40
CA THR A 221 -16.35 2.31 -26.67
C THR A 221 -15.10 1.50 -26.99
N SER A 222 -14.63 0.68 -26.07
CA SER A 222 -13.42 -0.12 -26.28
C SER A 222 -13.64 -1.22 -27.32
N THR A 223 -12.66 -1.36 -28.20
CA THR A 223 -12.58 -2.44 -29.20
C THR A 223 -11.60 -3.56 -28.81
N GLU A 224 -11.00 -3.46 -27.63
CA GLU A 224 -10.08 -4.46 -27.13
C GLU A 224 -10.82 -5.73 -26.64
N PRO A 225 -10.16 -6.88 -26.54
CA PRO A 225 -10.78 -8.12 -26.07
C PRO A 225 -11.46 -7.95 -24.71
N GLU A 226 -12.64 -8.54 -24.54
CA GLU A 226 -13.34 -8.56 -23.26
C GLU A 226 -12.63 -9.47 -22.25
N THR A 227 -12.61 -9.05 -21.01
CA THR A 227 -12.12 -9.80 -19.84
C THR A 227 -13.21 -9.84 -18.77
N PRO A 228 -13.10 -10.74 -17.76
CA PRO A 228 -14.11 -10.78 -16.69
C PRO A 228 -14.32 -9.45 -15.94
N ILE A 229 -13.30 -8.58 -15.87
CA ILE A 229 -13.38 -7.29 -15.15
C ILE A 229 -13.75 -6.12 -16.05
N THR A 230 -13.78 -6.31 -17.38
CA THR A 230 -14.19 -5.26 -18.32
C THR A 230 -15.68 -5.25 -18.62
N THR A 231 -16.46 -6.16 -18.03
CA THR A 231 -17.90 -6.26 -18.24
C THR A 231 -18.65 -5.18 -17.46
N LYS A 232 -19.83 -4.80 -17.96
CA LYS A 232 -20.73 -3.88 -17.26
C LYS A 232 -21.16 -4.44 -15.90
N ASP A 233 -21.46 -5.74 -15.84
CA ASP A 233 -21.87 -6.42 -14.61
C ASP A 233 -20.78 -6.35 -13.54
N PHE A 234 -19.51 -6.51 -13.94
CA PHE A 234 -18.40 -6.34 -13.00
C PHE A 234 -18.31 -4.90 -12.48
N PHE A 235 -18.44 -3.92 -13.36
CA PHE A 235 -18.45 -2.50 -12.95
C PHE A 235 -19.59 -2.22 -11.94
N GLU A 236 -20.79 -2.68 -12.22
CA GLU A 236 -21.94 -2.54 -11.32
C GLU A 236 -21.71 -3.25 -9.99
N SER A 237 -20.92 -4.36 -10.01
CA SER A 237 -20.59 -5.12 -8.81
C SER A 237 -19.79 -4.33 -7.77
N LEU A 238 -19.04 -3.33 -8.17
CA LEU A 238 -18.29 -2.46 -7.24
C LEU A 238 -19.25 -1.77 -6.26
N THR A 239 -20.41 -1.36 -6.76
CA THR A 239 -21.44 -0.71 -5.95
C THR A 239 -22.27 -1.71 -5.15
N TYR A 240 -22.83 -2.76 -5.77
CA TYR A 240 -23.74 -3.65 -5.06
C TYR A 240 -23.03 -4.51 -4.01
N ARG A 241 -21.75 -4.86 -4.17
CA ARG A 241 -20.96 -5.55 -3.15
C ARG A 241 -20.72 -4.67 -1.92
N ALA A 242 -20.32 -3.42 -2.13
CA ALA A 242 -20.18 -2.45 -1.05
C ALA A 242 -21.53 -2.20 -0.34
N GLN A 243 -22.63 -2.11 -1.10
CA GLN A 243 -23.98 -1.94 -0.57
C GLN A 243 -24.44 -3.15 0.23
N ASN A 244 -24.12 -4.39 -0.21
CA ASN A 244 -24.49 -5.58 0.53
C ASN A 244 -23.76 -5.65 1.88
N LEU A 245 -22.46 -5.36 1.93
CA LEU A 245 -21.71 -5.27 3.20
C LEU A 245 -22.24 -4.14 4.09
N GLY A 246 -22.56 -2.99 3.50
CA GLY A 246 -23.20 -1.88 4.20
C GLY A 246 -24.53 -2.26 4.82
N ARG A 247 -25.42 -2.90 4.06
CA ARG A 247 -26.72 -3.41 4.55
C ARG A 247 -26.55 -4.37 5.74
N LEU A 248 -25.54 -5.23 5.70
CA LEU A 248 -25.27 -6.20 6.78
C LEU A 248 -24.73 -5.54 8.06
N SER A 249 -24.14 -4.35 7.95
CA SER A 249 -23.50 -3.61 9.05
C SER A 249 -24.24 -2.33 9.46
N GLY A 250 -25.38 -2.01 8.82
CA GLY A 250 -26.21 -0.85 9.20
C GLY A 250 -25.74 0.47 8.59
N VAL A 251 -24.90 0.47 7.56
CA VAL A 251 -24.46 1.65 6.81
C VAL A 251 -24.82 1.54 5.33
N ALA A 252 -24.65 2.61 4.54
CA ALA A 252 -25.01 2.57 3.13
C ALA A 252 -24.05 1.69 2.32
N TYR A 253 -22.75 1.87 2.50
CA TYR A 253 -21.69 1.15 1.79
C TYR A 253 -20.55 0.82 2.72
N ALA A 254 -19.96 -0.39 2.59
CA ALA A 254 -18.83 -0.82 3.37
C ALA A 254 -17.83 -1.65 2.55
N GLU A 255 -16.59 -1.69 3.02
CA GLU A 255 -15.53 -2.59 2.55
C GLU A 255 -15.18 -3.59 3.65
N GLY A 256 -14.97 -4.86 3.26
CA GLY A 256 -14.75 -5.97 4.19
C GLY A 256 -13.29 -6.37 4.30
N PHE A 257 -12.90 -6.80 5.51
CA PHE A 257 -11.54 -7.21 5.82
C PHE A 257 -11.52 -8.48 6.67
N THR A 258 -10.46 -9.28 6.50
CA THR A 258 -10.05 -10.31 7.45
C THR A 258 -8.78 -9.86 8.17
N SER A 259 -8.52 -10.41 9.36
CA SER A 259 -7.42 -10.02 10.23
C SER A 259 -6.55 -11.23 10.58
N GLU A 260 -5.23 -11.07 10.64
CA GLU A 260 -4.33 -12.13 11.08
C GLU A 260 -4.33 -12.33 12.61
N ARG A 261 -4.95 -11.42 13.35
CA ARG A 261 -5.06 -11.50 14.81
C ARG A 261 -6.36 -10.88 15.29
N LEU A 262 -6.81 -11.27 16.47
CA LEU A 262 -8.00 -10.70 17.09
C LEU A 262 -7.85 -9.18 17.24
N ILE A 263 -8.91 -8.46 16.88
CA ILE A 263 -9.01 -7.01 17.07
C ILE A 263 -9.47 -6.76 18.50
N SER A 264 -8.66 -6.03 19.27
CA SER A 264 -9.03 -5.60 20.62
C SER A 264 -9.59 -4.19 20.57
N LEU A 265 -10.84 -4.03 20.95
CA LEU A 265 -11.48 -2.73 21.13
C LEU A 265 -11.30 -2.25 22.58
N LYS A 266 -11.05 -0.96 22.76
CA LYS A 266 -10.98 -0.36 24.11
C LYS A 266 -12.36 -0.30 24.78
N ASN A 267 -13.41 -0.07 24.00
CA ASN A 267 -14.81 0.04 24.38
C ASN A 267 -15.67 -0.16 23.12
N PHE A 268 -16.96 0.11 23.21
CA PHE A 268 -17.90 0.00 22.10
C PHE A 268 -18.10 1.30 21.30
N ASP A 269 -17.41 2.40 21.63
CA ASP A 269 -17.64 3.71 20.98
C ASP A 269 -17.28 3.72 19.48
N GLY A 270 -16.40 2.81 19.07
CA GLY A 270 -16.02 2.63 17.65
C GLY A 270 -16.99 1.76 16.84
N ILE A 271 -18.04 1.21 17.46
CA ILE A 271 -19.05 0.41 16.77
C ILE A 271 -20.14 1.34 16.26
N VAL A 272 -20.45 1.24 14.97
CA VAL A 272 -21.58 1.96 14.36
C VAL A 272 -22.88 1.25 14.75
N TRP A 273 -23.86 2.05 15.24
CA TRP A 273 -25.18 1.57 15.66
C TRP A 273 -26.26 2.00 14.68
#